data_d28b81536bbed36db94d14b6d872e175
#
_entry.id   d28b81536bbed36db94d14b6d872e175
#
_cell.length_a   1.000
_cell.length_b   1.000
_cell.length_c   1.000
_cell.angle_alpha   90.00
_cell.angle_beta   90.00
_cell.angle_gamma   90.00
#
_symmetry.space_group_name_H-M   'P 1'
#
loop_
_entity.id
_entity.type
_entity.pdbx_description
1 polymer ?
#
loop_
_entity_poly.entity_id
_entity_poly.type
_entity_poly.pdbx_seq_one_letter_code
_entity_poly.pdbx_strand_id
1 'polypeptide(L)'
;DCKAMGESAAAIAMGFREYDKDVDFKGVILNRLGSDNHERMVREGMEKIGVPVIGAIRRDDRMHSPERHLGLTPVTEVDPTEAIATIQHAVESMVDLEALYKVAASAAPMPAPIDITKGVTKRTKIGVAYDEAFSFYYPASLSALEAQGAELVYFSPLKDSAIPDVDGLVFGGGFPGMFLQALSENTAMKESIRKANQCSMPIYAECGGLMYLCEHIHDFDGNVFDTVGVVPANCVMQQKLQK
;
A
#
# COMPACT_ATOMS: atom_id res chain seq x y z
N ASP A 1 0.72 15.66 11.34
CA ASP A 1 1.85 15.26 12.19
C ASP A 1 2.42 16.49 12.89
N CYS A 2 2.45 16.48 14.23
CA CYS A 2 2.94 17.61 15.04
C CYS A 2 4.38 17.39 15.57
N LYS A 3 5.05 16.31 15.18
CA LYS A 3 6.43 16.04 15.63
C LYS A 3 7.33 17.23 15.35
N ALA A 4 7.95 17.77 16.42
CA ALA A 4 8.84 18.95 16.37
C ALA A 4 8.20 20.23 15.78
N MET A 5 6.88 20.38 15.84
CA MET A 5 6.15 21.57 15.40
C MET A 5 5.53 22.30 16.61
N GLY A 6 5.54 23.63 16.58
CA GLY A 6 4.76 24.48 17.46
C GLY A 6 3.64 25.14 16.66
N GLU A 7 3.59 26.48 16.67
CA GLU A 7 2.63 27.25 15.88
C GLU A 7 2.76 27.04 14.36
N SER A 8 3.89 26.54 13.87
CA SER A 8 4.06 26.18 12.45
C SER A 8 3.06 25.13 11.96
N ALA A 9 2.52 24.29 12.85
CA ALA A 9 1.44 23.37 12.50
C ALA A 9 0.17 24.14 12.05
N ALA A 10 -0.11 25.29 12.64
CA ALA A 10 -1.23 26.14 12.22
C ALA A 10 -1.01 26.76 10.83
N ALA A 11 0.22 27.14 10.49
CA ALA A 11 0.54 27.61 9.14
C ALA A 11 0.30 26.54 8.08
N ILE A 12 0.62 25.28 8.39
CA ILE A 12 0.35 24.12 7.51
C ILE A 12 -1.18 23.91 7.35
N ALA A 13 -1.92 23.91 8.46
CA ALA A 13 -3.38 23.76 8.43
C ALA A 13 -4.05 24.89 7.64
N MET A 14 -3.58 26.12 7.82
CA MET A 14 -4.04 27.27 7.04
C MET A 14 -3.72 27.08 5.55
N GLY A 15 -2.53 26.57 5.23
CA GLY A 15 -2.16 26.26 3.85
C GLY A 15 -3.13 25.29 3.19
N PHE A 16 -3.47 24.19 3.84
CA PHE A 16 -4.46 23.22 3.32
C PHE A 16 -5.84 23.84 3.14
N ARG A 17 -6.32 24.64 4.09
CA ARG A 17 -7.62 25.32 3.99
C ARG A 17 -7.69 26.34 2.85
N GLU A 18 -6.59 27.05 2.60
CA GLU A 18 -6.56 28.14 1.63
C GLU A 18 -6.12 27.71 0.22
N TYR A 19 -5.41 26.57 0.11
CA TYR A 19 -4.84 26.11 -1.16
C TYR A 19 -5.91 25.65 -2.15
N ASP A 20 -6.93 24.96 -1.66
CA ASP A 20 -8.04 24.48 -2.48
C ASP A 20 -9.37 24.83 -1.79
N LYS A 21 -10.11 25.76 -2.40
CA LYS A 21 -11.39 26.26 -1.85
C LYS A 21 -12.55 25.26 -2.03
N ASP A 22 -12.39 24.27 -2.88
CA ASP A 22 -13.39 23.23 -3.08
C ASP A 22 -13.32 22.15 -2.00
N VAL A 23 -12.23 22.14 -1.20
CA VAL A 23 -12.07 21.26 -0.04
C VAL A 23 -12.69 21.91 1.20
N ASP A 24 -13.72 21.26 1.73
CA ASP A 24 -14.39 21.68 2.96
C ASP A 24 -13.60 21.25 4.20
N PHE A 25 -12.61 22.07 4.59
CA PHE A 25 -11.69 21.79 5.68
C PHE A 25 -12.35 22.07 7.04
N LYS A 26 -12.80 21.05 7.75
CA LYS A 26 -13.63 21.17 8.97
C LYS A 26 -12.86 21.12 10.29
N GLY A 27 -11.64 20.62 10.31
CA GLY A 27 -10.86 20.50 11.54
C GLY A 27 -9.63 19.63 11.40
N VAL A 28 -8.92 19.45 12.51
CA VAL A 28 -7.68 18.66 12.56
C VAL A 28 -7.67 17.70 13.73
N ILE A 29 -6.98 16.58 13.54
CA ILE A 29 -6.53 15.71 14.63
C ILE A 29 -5.01 15.91 14.73
N LEU A 30 -4.56 16.41 15.88
CA LEU A 30 -3.16 16.60 16.18
C LEU A 30 -2.53 15.25 16.53
N ASN A 31 -1.48 14.84 15.83
CA ASN A 31 -0.86 13.54 16.05
C ASN A 31 0.62 13.69 16.44
N ARG A 32 1.13 12.74 17.24
CA ARG A 32 2.53 12.66 17.72
C ARG A 32 2.95 13.82 18.61
N LEU A 33 2.03 14.26 19.49
CA LEU A 33 2.31 15.29 20.48
C LEU A 33 3.26 14.75 21.58
N GLY A 34 4.25 15.54 21.97
CA GLY A 34 5.30 15.12 22.90
C GLY A 34 4.99 15.41 24.39
N SER A 35 4.21 16.44 24.68
CA SER A 35 3.91 16.89 26.05
C SER A 35 2.68 17.79 26.11
N ASP A 36 2.19 18.07 27.33
CA ASP A 36 1.04 18.99 27.55
C ASP A 36 1.34 20.40 27.05
N ASN A 37 2.57 20.88 27.31
CA ASN A 37 2.99 22.18 26.80
C ASN A 37 3.04 22.22 25.26
N HIS A 38 3.48 21.12 24.64
CA HIS A 38 3.50 21.01 23.19
C HIS A 38 2.07 21.05 22.62
N GLU A 39 1.14 20.28 23.22
CA GLU A 39 -0.26 20.32 22.83
C GLU A 39 -0.86 21.70 22.96
N ARG A 40 -0.64 22.37 24.12
CA ARG A 40 -1.14 23.73 24.35
C ARG A 40 -0.67 24.71 23.26
N MET A 41 0.63 24.71 22.93
CA MET A 41 1.19 25.57 21.89
C MET A 41 0.56 25.34 20.52
N VAL A 42 0.34 24.06 20.15
CA VAL A 42 -0.26 23.73 18.85
C VAL A 42 -1.74 24.12 18.82
N ARG A 43 -2.48 23.87 19.92
CA ARG A 43 -3.90 24.27 20.05
C ARG A 43 -4.08 25.78 19.97
N GLU A 44 -3.23 26.56 20.66
CA GLU A 44 -3.24 28.03 20.59
C GLU A 44 -3.01 28.52 19.14
N GLY A 45 -2.12 27.85 18.40
CA GLY A 45 -1.92 28.13 16.99
C GLY A 45 -3.16 27.86 16.13
N MET A 46 -3.83 26.71 16.35
CA MET A 46 -5.05 26.36 15.63
C MET A 46 -6.21 27.33 15.97
N GLU A 47 -6.33 27.74 17.23
CA GLU A 47 -7.32 28.72 17.66
C GLU A 47 -7.15 30.08 16.97
N LYS A 48 -5.90 30.56 16.84
CA LYS A 48 -5.60 31.82 16.12
C LYS A 48 -6.10 31.84 14.68
N ILE A 49 -6.12 30.67 14.03
CA ILE A 49 -6.61 30.57 12.64
C ILE A 49 -8.04 30.03 12.55
N GLY A 50 -8.73 29.82 13.68
CA GLY A 50 -10.12 29.39 13.75
C GLY A 50 -10.33 27.96 13.24
N VAL A 51 -9.35 27.07 13.38
CA VAL A 51 -9.46 25.67 12.98
C VAL A 51 -9.75 24.79 14.19
N PRO A 52 -10.90 24.06 14.21
CA PRO A 52 -11.25 23.16 15.30
C PRO A 52 -10.24 22.02 15.45
N VAL A 53 -9.86 21.71 16.70
CA VAL A 53 -9.06 20.54 17.06
C VAL A 53 -10.00 19.44 17.54
N ILE A 54 -10.23 18.44 16.71
CA ILE A 54 -11.14 17.28 16.97
C ILE A 54 -10.47 16.23 17.84
N GLY A 55 -9.15 16.17 17.84
CA GLY A 55 -8.40 15.20 18.65
C GLY A 55 -6.94 15.62 18.85
N ALA A 56 -6.30 15.05 19.89
CA ALA A 56 -4.92 15.35 20.25
C ALA A 56 -4.22 14.08 20.75
N ILE A 57 -3.61 13.33 19.84
CA ILE A 57 -3.00 12.03 20.10
C ILE A 57 -1.54 12.21 20.52
N ARG A 58 -1.21 11.64 21.68
CA ARG A 58 0.17 11.62 22.20
C ARG A 58 1.02 10.62 21.43
N ARG A 59 2.32 10.92 21.33
CA ARG A 59 3.30 9.94 20.87
C ARG A 59 3.36 8.75 21.83
N ASP A 60 3.15 7.55 21.29
CA ASP A 60 3.34 6.30 21.99
C ASP A 60 4.05 5.32 21.06
N ASP A 61 5.23 4.86 21.46
CA ASP A 61 6.05 3.99 20.60
C ASP A 61 5.41 2.59 20.42
N ARG A 62 4.44 2.20 21.25
CA ARG A 62 3.63 0.97 21.07
C ARG A 62 2.66 1.03 19.89
N MET A 63 2.34 2.23 19.41
CA MET A 63 1.55 2.44 18.18
C MET A 63 2.40 2.37 16.91
N HIS A 64 3.71 2.13 17.05
CA HIS A 64 4.60 2.07 15.90
C HIS A 64 4.52 0.69 15.24
N SER A 65 4.22 0.67 13.95
CA SER A 65 4.37 -0.53 13.13
C SER A 65 5.82 -0.63 12.67
N PRO A 66 6.49 -1.78 12.82
CA PRO A 66 7.83 -1.96 12.30
C PRO A 66 7.89 -1.61 10.82
N GLU A 67 8.87 -0.79 10.44
CA GLU A 67 9.12 -0.44 9.04
C GLU A 67 10.27 -1.31 8.52
N ARG A 68 10.06 -1.95 7.38
CA ARG A 68 11.09 -2.60 6.58
C ARG A 68 11.31 -1.83 5.29
N HIS A 69 11.48 -2.50 4.18
CA HIS A 69 11.67 -1.84 2.89
C HIS A 69 10.45 -0.99 2.51
N LEU A 70 10.70 0.23 2.05
CA LEU A 70 9.68 1.20 1.65
C LEU A 70 8.72 1.61 2.77
N GLY A 71 9.09 1.43 4.05
CA GLY A 71 8.22 1.77 5.18
C GLY A 71 7.02 0.84 5.38
N LEU A 72 7.06 -0.36 4.78
CA LEU A 72 5.98 -1.34 4.85
C LEU A 72 6.49 -2.67 5.41
N THR A 73 5.63 -3.41 6.08
CA THR A 73 5.89 -4.78 6.55
C THR A 73 4.73 -5.67 6.11
N PRO A 74 5.00 -6.87 5.55
CA PRO A 74 3.94 -7.81 5.20
C PRO A 74 3.09 -8.17 6.42
N VAL A 75 1.78 -8.23 6.24
CA VAL A 75 0.82 -8.55 7.32
C VAL A 75 1.09 -9.93 7.94
N THR A 76 1.69 -10.83 7.17
CA THR A 76 2.02 -12.20 7.59
C THR A 76 3.22 -12.29 8.55
N GLU A 77 4.01 -11.22 8.70
CA GLU A 77 5.25 -11.25 9.49
C GLU A 77 5.12 -10.63 10.89
N VAL A 78 4.10 -9.84 11.11
CA VAL A 78 3.90 -9.12 12.39
C VAL A 78 2.47 -9.33 12.85
N ASP A 79 2.32 -9.76 14.10
CA ASP A 79 1.01 -9.72 14.76
C ASP A 79 0.71 -8.26 15.16
N PRO A 80 -0.22 -7.58 14.47
CA PRO A 80 -0.53 -6.18 14.73
C PRO A 80 -1.49 -5.98 15.91
N THR A 81 -1.91 -7.04 16.60
CA THR A 81 -3.00 -7.02 17.58
C THR A 81 -2.76 -6.02 18.70
N GLU A 82 -1.56 -6.00 19.29
CA GLU A 82 -1.23 -5.08 20.37
C GLU A 82 -1.17 -3.62 19.88
N ALA A 83 -0.57 -3.38 18.71
CA ALA A 83 -0.50 -2.06 18.11
C ALA A 83 -1.90 -1.52 17.77
N ILE A 84 -2.75 -2.37 17.19
CA ILE A 84 -4.16 -2.02 16.88
C ILE A 84 -4.93 -1.70 18.15
N ALA A 85 -4.82 -2.51 19.20
CA ALA A 85 -5.49 -2.26 20.48
C ALA A 85 -5.02 -0.93 21.12
N THR A 86 -3.72 -0.64 21.05
CA THR A 86 -3.16 0.62 21.54
C THR A 86 -3.66 1.82 20.75
N ILE A 87 -3.71 1.70 19.42
CA ILE A 87 -4.24 2.76 18.53
C ILE A 87 -5.74 2.96 18.80
N GLN A 88 -6.52 1.89 18.93
CA GLN A 88 -7.94 1.97 19.25
C GLN A 88 -8.16 2.74 20.57
N HIS A 89 -7.47 2.35 21.62
CA HIS A 89 -7.57 3.04 22.92
C HIS A 89 -7.19 4.52 22.83
N ALA A 90 -6.12 4.85 22.08
CA ALA A 90 -5.70 6.24 21.88
C ALA A 90 -6.77 7.05 21.13
N VAL A 91 -7.38 6.49 20.10
CA VAL A 91 -8.47 7.15 19.36
C VAL A 91 -9.69 7.34 20.22
N GLU A 92 -10.13 6.31 20.95
CA GLU A 92 -11.30 6.37 21.84
C GLU A 92 -11.14 7.39 22.98
N SER A 93 -9.92 7.55 23.51
CA SER A 93 -9.66 8.42 24.66
C SER A 93 -9.22 9.85 24.30
N MET A 94 -8.65 10.06 23.11
CA MET A 94 -8.01 11.33 22.73
C MET A 94 -8.65 12.02 21.50
N VAL A 95 -9.68 11.43 20.90
CA VAL A 95 -10.40 12.01 19.77
C VAL A 95 -11.86 12.20 20.15
N ASP A 96 -12.42 13.37 19.87
CA ASP A 96 -13.86 13.61 19.99
C ASP A 96 -14.58 12.92 18.81
N LEU A 97 -14.97 11.66 19.03
CA LEU A 97 -15.63 10.86 18.02
C LEU A 97 -16.99 11.43 17.63
N GLU A 98 -17.71 12.08 18.56
CA GLU A 98 -18.99 12.71 18.26
C GLU A 98 -18.82 13.88 17.31
N ALA A 99 -17.83 14.74 17.56
CA ALA A 99 -17.48 15.83 16.63
C ALA A 99 -17.04 15.28 15.26
N LEU A 100 -16.24 14.22 15.23
CA LEU A 100 -15.81 13.57 14.00
C LEU A 100 -17.01 13.03 13.19
N TYR A 101 -17.96 12.34 13.85
CA TYR A 101 -19.18 11.87 13.20
C TYR A 101 -20.06 13.01 12.67
N LYS A 102 -20.17 14.11 13.41
CA LYS A 102 -20.90 15.31 12.94
C LYS A 102 -20.26 15.89 11.67
N VAL A 103 -18.92 15.96 11.63
CA VAL A 103 -18.20 16.39 10.44
C VAL A 103 -18.47 15.45 9.27
N ALA A 104 -18.35 14.15 9.48
CA ALA A 104 -18.62 13.15 8.45
C ALA A 104 -20.06 13.23 7.92
N ALA A 105 -21.05 13.38 8.83
CA ALA A 105 -22.46 13.51 8.46
C ALA A 105 -22.80 14.83 7.71
N SER A 106 -21.95 15.84 7.81
CA SER A 106 -22.12 17.11 7.07
C SER A 106 -21.67 17.04 5.62
N ALA A 107 -21.01 15.96 5.20
CA ALA A 107 -20.58 15.77 3.82
C ALA A 107 -21.79 15.62 2.89
N ALA A 108 -21.67 16.15 1.68
CA ALA A 108 -22.70 15.94 0.65
C ALA A 108 -22.88 14.45 0.35
N PRO A 109 -24.11 13.98 0.07
CA PRO A 109 -24.34 12.59 -0.33
C PRO A 109 -23.49 12.23 -1.54
N MET A 110 -22.74 11.14 -1.42
CA MET A 110 -22.04 10.58 -2.57
C MET A 110 -23.01 9.74 -3.43
N PRO A 111 -22.84 9.74 -4.76
CA PRO A 111 -23.61 8.84 -5.60
C PRO A 111 -23.37 7.39 -5.17
N ALA A 112 -24.41 6.57 -5.31
CA ALA A 112 -24.26 5.14 -5.02
C ALA A 112 -23.15 4.53 -5.90
N PRO A 113 -22.32 3.64 -5.35
CA PRO A 113 -21.30 2.98 -6.15
C PRO A 113 -21.96 2.17 -7.28
N ILE A 114 -21.40 2.33 -8.48
CA ILE A 114 -21.82 1.55 -9.65
C ILE A 114 -20.96 0.28 -9.68
N ASP A 115 -21.61 -0.88 -9.70
CA ASP A 115 -20.92 -2.14 -9.96
C ASP A 115 -20.58 -2.23 -11.45
N ILE A 116 -19.35 -1.86 -11.78
CA ILE A 116 -18.84 -1.85 -13.15
C ILE A 116 -18.64 -3.24 -13.74
N THR A 117 -18.67 -4.30 -12.92
CA THR A 117 -18.46 -5.70 -13.34
C THR A 117 -19.76 -6.41 -13.69
N LYS A 118 -20.92 -5.82 -13.31
CA LYS A 118 -22.23 -6.43 -13.47
C LYS A 118 -22.64 -6.57 -14.94
N GLY A 119 -22.99 -7.78 -15.33
CA GLY A 119 -23.47 -8.08 -16.68
C GLY A 119 -22.37 -8.16 -17.76
N VAL A 120 -21.10 -8.11 -17.36
CA VAL A 120 -19.97 -8.22 -18.29
C VAL A 120 -19.76 -9.68 -18.70
N THR A 121 -19.66 -9.92 -20.00
CA THR A 121 -19.30 -11.24 -20.53
C THR A 121 -17.80 -11.45 -20.46
N LYS A 122 -17.36 -12.50 -19.78
CA LYS A 122 -15.94 -12.88 -19.71
C LYS A 122 -15.46 -13.39 -21.07
N ARG A 123 -14.37 -12.85 -21.59
CA ARG A 123 -13.82 -13.13 -22.93
C ARG A 123 -12.37 -13.59 -22.90
N THR A 124 -11.66 -13.28 -21.83
CA THR A 124 -10.21 -13.45 -21.70
C THR A 124 -9.89 -13.87 -20.27
N LYS A 125 -9.01 -14.83 -20.09
CA LYS A 125 -8.50 -15.20 -18.78
C LYS A 125 -7.17 -14.51 -18.51
N ILE A 126 -7.05 -13.89 -17.35
CA ILE A 126 -5.81 -13.23 -16.92
C ILE A 126 -5.31 -13.90 -15.66
N GLY A 127 -4.11 -14.47 -15.71
CA GLY A 127 -3.40 -15.00 -14.56
C GLY A 127 -2.85 -13.87 -13.70
N VAL A 128 -3.24 -13.82 -12.44
CA VAL A 128 -2.75 -12.84 -11.47
C VAL A 128 -1.86 -13.54 -10.46
N ALA A 129 -0.58 -13.19 -10.44
CA ALA A 129 0.36 -13.70 -9.46
C ALA A 129 -0.01 -13.15 -8.07
N TYR A 130 -0.45 -14.01 -7.15
CA TYR A 130 -0.93 -13.57 -5.84
C TYR A 130 -0.51 -14.56 -4.75
N ASP A 131 0.43 -14.13 -3.93
CA ASP A 131 0.91 -14.83 -2.75
C ASP A 131 1.64 -13.88 -1.80
N GLU A 132 2.41 -14.41 -0.87
CA GLU A 132 3.17 -13.64 0.12
C GLU A 132 4.25 -12.76 -0.53
N ALA A 133 4.78 -13.14 -1.71
CA ALA A 133 5.76 -12.37 -2.45
C ALA A 133 5.12 -11.28 -3.33
N PHE A 134 3.89 -11.51 -3.79
CA PHE A 134 3.17 -10.63 -4.75
C PHE A 134 1.75 -10.35 -4.24
N SER A 135 1.61 -9.35 -3.37
CA SER A 135 0.34 -9.04 -2.71
C SER A 135 -0.14 -7.60 -2.90
N PHE A 136 0.61 -6.77 -3.61
CA PHE A 136 0.26 -5.36 -3.79
C PHE A 136 -0.55 -5.16 -5.06
N TYR A 137 -1.85 -5.17 -4.89
CA TYR A 137 -2.82 -4.89 -5.94
C TYR A 137 -3.83 -3.85 -5.48
N TYR A 138 -4.21 -3.00 -6.39
CA TYR A 138 -5.36 -2.11 -6.19
C TYR A 138 -6.63 -2.86 -6.58
N PRO A 139 -7.60 -3.08 -5.66
CA PRO A 139 -8.85 -3.74 -5.98
C PRO A 139 -9.58 -3.08 -7.15
N ALA A 140 -9.53 -1.75 -7.25
CA ALA A 140 -10.12 -1.01 -8.36
C ALA A 140 -9.51 -1.36 -9.73
N SER A 141 -8.19 -1.63 -9.78
CA SER A 141 -7.52 -2.04 -11.02
C SER A 141 -7.95 -3.45 -11.45
N LEU A 142 -8.06 -4.37 -10.48
CA LEU A 142 -8.57 -5.72 -10.75
C LEU A 142 -10.02 -5.69 -11.21
N SER A 143 -10.89 -4.91 -10.54
CA SER A 143 -12.28 -4.71 -10.96
C SER A 143 -12.39 -4.06 -12.33
N ALA A 144 -11.47 -3.16 -12.70
CA ALA A 144 -11.44 -2.57 -14.03
C ALA A 144 -11.12 -3.60 -15.12
N LEU A 145 -10.22 -4.54 -14.88
CA LEU A 145 -9.95 -5.66 -15.78
C LEU A 145 -11.21 -6.54 -15.95
N GLU A 146 -11.88 -6.87 -14.85
CA GLU A 146 -13.12 -7.64 -14.89
C GLU A 146 -14.24 -6.92 -15.65
N ALA A 147 -14.35 -5.59 -15.48
CA ALA A 147 -15.30 -4.75 -16.20
C ALA A 147 -15.04 -4.71 -17.72
N GLN A 148 -13.80 -4.95 -18.13
CA GLN A 148 -13.42 -5.07 -19.54
C GLN A 148 -13.59 -6.52 -20.10
N GLY A 149 -14.05 -7.45 -19.29
CA GLY A 149 -14.31 -8.83 -19.70
C GLY A 149 -13.21 -9.82 -19.35
N ALA A 150 -12.31 -9.48 -18.44
CA ALA A 150 -11.35 -10.42 -17.92
C ALA A 150 -11.98 -11.35 -16.87
N GLU A 151 -11.61 -12.62 -16.91
CA GLU A 151 -11.72 -13.58 -15.81
C GLU A 151 -10.36 -13.64 -15.11
N LEU A 152 -10.31 -13.27 -13.84
CA LEU A 152 -9.07 -13.29 -13.08
C LEU A 152 -8.83 -14.68 -12.48
N VAL A 153 -7.69 -15.28 -12.79
CA VAL A 153 -7.26 -16.59 -12.28
C VAL A 153 -6.00 -16.39 -11.44
N TYR A 154 -6.14 -16.55 -10.13
CA TYR A 154 -5.02 -16.34 -9.21
C TYR A 154 -4.10 -17.56 -9.16
N PHE A 155 -2.79 -17.34 -9.08
CA PHE A 155 -1.77 -18.38 -8.93
C PHE A 155 -0.63 -17.88 -8.04
N SER A 156 0.12 -18.81 -7.47
CA SER A 156 1.23 -18.52 -6.55
C SER A 156 2.58 -18.85 -7.19
N PRO A 157 3.39 -17.86 -7.54
CA PRO A 157 4.78 -18.11 -7.94
C PRO A 157 5.62 -18.85 -6.90
N LEU A 158 5.27 -18.76 -5.61
CA LEU A 158 5.96 -19.48 -4.54
C LEU A 158 5.57 -20.95 -4.43
N LYS A 159 4.30 -21.29 -4.70
CA LYS A 159 3.72 -22.62 -4.33
C LYS A 159 3.35 -23.46 -5.53
N ASP A 160 2.93 -22.83 -6.63
CA ASP A 160 2.51 -23.57 -7.83
C ASP A 160 3.72 -23.92 -8.70
N SER A 161 3.63 -25.01 -9.44
CA SER A 161 4.69 -25.46 -10.35
C SER A 161 4.54 -24.91 -11.77
N ALA A 162 3.43 -24.28 -12.11
CA ALA A 162 3.16 -23.71 -13.42
C ALA A 162 2.10 -22.61 -13.35
N ILE A 163 2.09 -21.74 -14.36
CA ILE A 163 0.99 -20.79 -14.57
C ILE A 163 -0.29 -21.55 -14.94
N PRO A 164 -1.48 -21.03 -14.59
CA PRO A 164 -2.76 -21.58 -15.03
C PRO A 164 -2.96 -21.41 -16.54
N ASP A 165 -3.99 -22.07 -17.09
CA ASP A 165 -4.42 -21.90 -18.48
C ASP A 165 -5.11 -20.56 -18.67
N VAL A 166 -4.35 -19.57 -19.17
CA VAL A 166 -4.75 -18.14 -19.28
C VAL A 166 -4.21 -17.52 -20.56
N ASP A 167 -4.77 -16.40 -20.94
CA ASP A 167 -4.42 -15.65 -22.15
C ASP A 167 -3.38 -14.53 -21.91
N GLY A 168 -3.15 -14.17 -20.65
CA GLY A 168 -2.18 -13.15 -20.25
C GLY A 168 -1.84 -13.23 -18.77
N LEU A 169 -0.76 -12.58 -18.35
CA LEU A 169 -0.26 -12.60 -16.98
C LEU A 169 -0.11 -11.19 -16.41
N VAL A 170 -0.40 -11.05 -15.13
CA VAL A 170 -0.18 -9.84 -14.34
C VAL A 170 0.63 -10.18 -13.09
N PHE A 171 1.78 -9.55 -12.94
CA PHE A 171 2.63 -9.60 -11.76
C PHE A 171 2.62 -8.22 -11.10
N GLY A 172 1.93 -8.09 -9.98
CA GLY A 172 1.91 -6.87 -9.18
C GLY A 172 3.13 -6.67 -8.31
N GLY A 173 3.07 -5.65 -7.48
CA GLY A 173 4.09 -5.38 -6.48
C GLY A 173 4.03 -6.35 -5.30
N GLY A 174 5.00 -6.21 -4.42
CA GLY A 174 5.14 -7.01 -3.21
C GLY A 174 6.56 -7.02 -2.71
N PHE A 175 6.91 -8.07 -1.97
CA PHE A 175 8.22 -8.25 -1.36
C PHE A 175 8.96 -9.50 -1.86
N PRO A 176 9.23 -9.66 -3.17
CA PRO A 176 9.95 -10.83 -3.67
C PRO A 176 11.34 -10.98 -3.03
N GLY A 177 11.97 -9.85 -2.60
CA GLY A 177 13.24 -9.86 -1.90
C GLY A 177 13.26 -10.65 -0.58
N MET A 178 12.10 -10.89 0.03
CA MET A 178 11.96 -11.70 1.24
C MET A 178 11.89 -13.21 0.92
N PHE A 179 11.64 -13.58 -0.31
CA PHE A 179 11.37 -14.95 -0.77
C PHE A 179 12.33 -15.40 -1.88
N LEU A 180 13.49 -14.74 -2.02
CA LEU A 180 14.41 -14.94 -3.14
C LEU A 180 14.83 -16.40 -3.29
N GLN A 181 15.13 -17.10 -2.19
CA GLN A 181 15.51 -18.50 -2.23
C GLN A 181 14.38 -19.36 -2.82
N ALA A 182 13.15 -19.24 -2.30
CA ALA A 182 12.02 -20.03 -2.75
C ALA A 182 11.65 -19.73 -4.22
N LEU A 183 11.65 -18.45 -4.61
CA LEU A 183 11.39 -18.03 -5.98
C LEU A 183 12.48 -18.54 -6.95
N SER A 184 13.74 -18.51 -6.53
CA SER A 184 14.87 -19.00 -7.32
C SER A 184 14.83 -20.52 -7.49
N GLU A 185 14.44 -21.28 -6.46
CA GLU A 185 14.34 -22.72 -6.48
C GLU A 185 13.14 -23.26 -7.27
N ASN A 186 12.07 -22.46 -7.43
CA ASN A 186 10.89 -22.85 -8.21
C ASN A 186 11.17 -22.81 -9.72
N THR A 187 12.04 -23.68 -10.17
CA THR A 187 12.48 -23.73 -11.59
C THR A 187 11.33 -24.09 -12.53
N ALA A 188 10.35 -24.89 -12.08
CA ALA A 188 9.20 -25.29 -12.88
C ALA A 188 8.29 -24.09 -13.21
N MET A 189 7.99 -23.25 -12.23
CA MET A 189 7.22 -22.01 -12.44
C MET A 189 7.96 -21.05 -13.38
N LYS A 190 9.26 -20.82 -13.14
CA LYS A 190 10.08 -19.95 -14.00
C LYS A 190 10.07 -20.43 -15.45
N GLU A 191 10.20 -21.71 -15.68
CA GLU A 191 10.17 -22.30 -17.03
C GLU A 191 8.79 -22.16 -17.69
N SER A 192 7.71 -22.31 -16.90
CA SER A 192 6.35 -22.10 -17.38
C SER A 192 6.11 -20.65 -17.87
N ILE A 193 6.62 -19.67 -17.12
CA ILE A 193 6.54 -18.24 -17.51
C ILE A 193 7.41 -17.98 -18.75
N ARG A 194 8.62 -18.55 -18.83
CA ARG A 194 9.49 -18.40 -20.03
C ARG A 194 8.79 -18.93 -21.29
N LYS A 195 8.14 -20.09 -21.20
CA LYS A 195 7.38 -20.66 -22.32
C LYS A 195 6.22 -19.76 -22.74
N ALA A 196 5.48 -19.20 -21.78
CA ALA A 196 4.41 -18.25 -22.08
C ALA A 196 4.95 -17.03 -22.84
N ASN A 197 6.08 -16.47 -22.38
CA ASN A 197 6.73 -15.36 -23.07
C ASN A 197 7.20 -15.73 -24.49
N GLN A 198 7.80 -16.92 -24.65
CA GLN A 198 8.22 -17.41 -25.99
C GLN A 198 7.03 -17.60 -26.94
N CYS A 199 5.84 -17.94 -26.40
CA CYS A 199 4.59 -18.01 -27.14
C CYS A 199 3.93 -16.61 -27.35
N SER A 200 4.62 -15.53 -27.02
CA SER A 200 4.12 -14.15 -27.14
C SER A 200 2.87 -13.88 -26.29
N MET A 201 2.70 -14.59 -25.18
CA MET A 201 1.64 -14.27 -24.21
C MET A 201 1.90 -12.88 -23.63
N PRO A 202 0.90 -11.99 -23.59
CA PRO A 202 1.04 -10.69 -22.95
C PRO A 202 1.34 -10.84 -21.44
N ILE A 203 2.38 -10.14 -20.98
CA ILE A 203 2.78 -10.13 -19.57
C ILE A 203 2.92 -8.68 -19.12
N TYR A 204 2.15 -8.31 -18.11
CA TYR A 204 2.30 -7.03 -17.41
C TYR A 204 2.99 -7.26 -16.07
N ALA A 205 3.98 -6.43 -15.73
CA ALA A 205 4.65 -6.51 -14.45
C ALA A 205 5.04 -5.13 -13.92
N GLU A 206 4.90 -4.94 -12.62
CA GLU A 206 5.31 -3.71 -11.94
C GLU A 206 6.04 -4.02 -10.63
N CYS A 207 6.92 -3.10 -10.19
CA CYS A 207 7.63 -3.16 -8.93
C CYS A 207 8.27 -4.53 -8.66
N GLY A 208 7.85 -5.26 -7.63
CA GLY A 208 8.34 -6.60 -7.29
C GLY A 208 8.12 -7.63 -8.40
N GLY A 209 7.00 -7.55 -9.12
CA GLY A 209 6.73 -8.41 -10.27
C GLY A 209 7.72 -8.19 -11.40
N LEU A 210 8.10 -6.93 -11.68
CA LEU A 210 9.14 -6.64 -12.67
C LEU A 210 10.50 -7.20 -12.24
N MET A 211 10.86 -7.07 -10.95
CA MET A 211 12.09 -7.65 -10.42
C MET A 211 12.15 -9.16 -10.66
N TYR A 212 11.05 -9.87 -10.43
CA TYR A 212 10.98 -11.32 -10.62
C TYR A 212 11.11 -11.75 -12.10
N LEU A 213 10.70 -10.91 -13.04
CA LEU A 213 10.85 -11.17 -14.48
C LEU A 213 12.25 -10.88 -15.02
N CYS A 214 13.11 -10.18 -14.28
CA CYS A 214 14.52 -9.95 -14.63
C CYS A 214 15.34 -11.25 -14.65
N GLU A 215 16.61 -11.18 -15.01
CA GLU A 215 17.54 -12.32 -15.01
C GLU A 215 17.94 -12.70 -13.58
N HIS A 216 18.34 -11.69 -12.77
CA HIS A 216 18.81 -11.92 -11.41
C HIS A 216 18.33 -10.82 -10.47
N ILE A 217 18.20 -11.19 -9.19
CA ILE A 217 18.08 -10.24 -8.08
C ILE A 217 19.28 -10.43 -7.17
N HIS A 218 20.00 -9.33 -6.91
CA HIS A 218 21.07 -9.26 -5.91
C HIS A 218 20.47 -8.75 -4.60
N ASP A 219 20.64 -9.50 -3.52
CA ASP A 219 20.17 -9.08 -2.20
C ASP A 219 21.11 -8.03 -1.55
N PHE A 220 20.81 -7.64 -0.31
CA PHE A 220 21.62 -6.65 0.42
C PHE A 220 23.01 -7.15 0.83
N ASP A 221 23.21 -8.47 0.88
CA ASP A 221 24.47 -9.13 1.24
C ASP A 221 25.32 -9.44 -0.01
N GLY A 222 24.78 -9.14 -1.21
CA GLY A 222 25.43 -9.38 -2.48
C GLY A 222 25.24 -10.80 -3.04
N ASN A 223 24.38 -11.61 -2.43
CA ASN A 223 24.02 -12.89 -2.99
C ASN A 223 23.17 -12.70 -4.26
N VAL A 224 23.34 -13.58 -5.23
CA VAL A 224 22.68 -13.52 -6.54
C VAL A 224 21.66 -14.64 -6.65
N PHE A 225 20.44 -14.31 -6.98
CA PHE A 225 19.33 -15.26 -7.13
C PHE A 225 18.80 -15.22 -8.56
N ASP A 226 18.78 -16.39 -9.20
CA ASP A 226 18.20 -16.54 -10.53
C ASP A 226 16.70 -16.37 -10.49
N THR A 227 16.16 -15.50 -11.37
CA THR A 227 14.73 -15.27 -11.49
C THR A 227 14.20 -15.72 -12.88
N VAL A 228 13.09 -15.19 -13.36
CA VAL A 228 12.48 -15.70 -14.60
C VAL A 228 13.37 -15.47 -15.83
N GLY A 229 14.04 -14.32 -15.93
CA GLY A 229 14.98 -14.02 -17.02
C GLY A 229 14.32 -13.73 -18.37
N VAL A 230 13.10 -13.21 -18.41
CA VAL A 230 12.46 -12.74 -19.66
C VAL A 230 12.72 -11.26 -19.92
N VAL A 231 13.12 -10.52 -18.90
CA VAL A 231 13.61 -9.13 -19.01
C VAL A 231 15.14 -9.16 -18.88
N PRO A 232 15.92 -8.73 -19.89
CA PRO A 232 17.39 -8.76 -19.86
C PRO A 232 17.94 -7.64 -18.97
N ALA A 233 17.73 -7.76 -17.68
CA ALA A 233 18.15 -6.82 -16.65
C ALA A 233 18.43 -7.52 -15.32
N ASN A 234 19.21 -6.87 -14.46
CA ASN A 234 19.48 -7.32 -13.11
C ASN A 234 18.93 -6.30 -12.11
N CYS A 235 18.33 -6.77 -11.02
CA CYS A 235 17.90 -5.94 -9.91
C CYS A 235 18.92 -6.02 -8.77
N VAL A 236 19.31 -4.87 -8.21
CA VAL A 236 20.22 -4.80 -7.07
C VAL A 236 19.49 -4.11 -5.91
N MET A 237 19.29 -4.83 -4.82
CA MET A 237 18.68 -4.27 -3.61
C MET A 237 19.67 -3.33 -2.93
N GLN A 238 19.22 -2.10 -2.61
CA GLN A 238 20.06 -1.10 -1.97
C GLN A 238 19.34 -0.45 -0.80
N GLN A 239 20.12 -0.08 0.24
CA GLN A 239 19.57 0.57 1.43
C GLN A 239 19.11 2.01 1.19
N LYS A 240 19.54 2.64 0.09
CA LYS A 240 19.15 4.00 -0.29
C LYS A 240 18.59 4.02 -1.69
N LEU A 241 17.51 4.79 -1.88
CA LEU A 241 16.98 5.05 -3.21
C LEU A 241 18.05 5.71 -4.09
N GLN A 242 18.31 5.14 -5.24
CA GLN A 242 19.13 5.77 -6.26
C GLN A 242 18.25 6.74 -7.07
N LYS A 243 18.76 7.96 -7.27
CA LYS A 243 18.10 8.99 -8.09
C LYS A 243 18.57 8.86 -9.53
#